data_b92f45b372c495ba3b287123dbbbc5c4
#
_entry.id   b92f45b372c495ba3b287123dbbbc5c4
#
_cell.length_a   1.000
_cell.length_b   1.000
_cell.length_c   1.000
_cell.angle_alpha   90.00
_cell.angle_beta   90.00
_cell.angle_gamma   90.00
#
_symmetry.space_group_name_H-M   'P 1'
#
loop_
_entity.id
_entity.type
_entity.pdbx_description
1 polymer ?
#
loop_
_entity_poly.entity_id
_entity_poly.type
_entity_poly.pdbx_seq_one_letter_code
_entity_poly.pdbx_strand_id
1 'polypeptide(L)'
;MLIWVAWRRQFSIVRNRWNWVLGGISLAFAVWGMLSFPNLGGTFGQGIIGAPNVAGGFRVAGLILLGIVFIIPEKSWNLAKKGWLLLIGIFRRPSRLVLLEQAPAEVTTFEATSPEAGRVDEVEARPAVLPSPPVWQSEHEPILTPGGWQLPPMDILDKPAEVTLDRADIDQRARLIEEALASYGVEAKVVQVNIGPTVTQFGVEPGWDRKLKEVREKGRDGSYETKVEEVSRTRVRVDRITSLGNDLALALAAPSIRFEAPVPGASVVGIEVPNTVFGSVALRSAIESTAFQKIRARSRLAIALGKGAGGEAMASDLSKMPHLLIAGATGSGKTVCLNSIVCCLLLHNSPDDVRFIMVDPKRVELVNFNAVPHLLAPVVVDTDKAIKALRWLTQEMDSRYRQFAKAGARNIEGYNKDRTPGETLPYLVLIIDELADLMLTAFDEVEHALCRLAQLARATGIHLVVATQRPSVDVITGLIKANFPTRISFAVTSHVDSRTILDMVGAEKLLGRGDMLYMPTEASKPKRLQGSFVSDAEIDRLVYFWGNQGQVDMSSVDFDEVVESPLRTSLAAPPDPLLEDAKRLAQEYKHISTSFLQRRLRIGYPRAARLMEALQQAGLVEATQPETDKS
;
A
#
# COMPACT_ATOMS: atom_id res chain seq x y z
N MET A 1 2.93 -28.07 41.70
CA MET A 1 2.23 -27.85 40.43
C MET A 1 1.09 -26.84 40.56
N LEU A 2 0.19 -26.93 41.57
CA LEU A 2 -0.92 -25.99 41.79
C LEU A 2 -0.49 -24.54 42.10
N ILE A 3 0.58 -24.34 42.87
CA ILE A 3 1.15 -23.02 43.20
C ILE A 3 1.73 -22.34 41.92
N TRP A 4 2.35 -23.10 41.05
CA TRP A 4 2.91 -22.58 39.76
C TRP A 4 1.79 -22.16 38.78
N VAL A 5 0.68 -22.90 38.73
CA VAL A 5 -0.52 -22.56 37.91
C VAL A 5 -1.24 -21.33 38.46
N ALA A 6 -1.37 -21.21 39.76
CA ALA A 6 -1.96 -20.02 40.41
C ALA A 6 -1.08 -18.77 40.17
N TRP A 7 0.25 -18.92 40.28
CA TRP A 7 1.22 -17.85 40.01
C TRP A 7 1.17 -17.39 38.53
N ARG A 8 1.04 -18.32 37.57
CA ARG A 8 0.92 -18.04 36.15
C ARG A 8 -0.41 -17.37 35.78
N ARG A 9 -1.51 -17.68 36.47
CA ARG A 9 -2.83 -17.04 36.32
C ARG A 9 -2.85 -15.60 36.83
N GLN A 10 -2.24 -15.34 37.96
CA GLN A 10 -2.10 -13.98 38.49
C GLN A 10 -1.19 -13.11 37.61
N PHE A 11 -0.11 -13.68 37.03
CA PHE A 11 0.76 -12.95 36.09
C PHE A 11 0.06 -12.55 34.80
N SER A 12 -0.90 -13.32 34.30
CA SER A 12 -1.66 -12.96 33.09
C SER A 12 -2.61 -11.78 33.34
N ILE A 13 -3.20 -11.68 34.53
CA ILE A 13 -4.06 -10.55 34.92
C ILE A 13 -3.22 -9.29 35.08
N VAL A 14 -2.05 -9.39 35.69
CA VAL A 14 -1.10 -8.28 35.84
C VAL A 14 -0.62 -7.81 34.45
N ARG A 15 -0.32 -8.70 33.54
CA ARG A 15 0.14 -8.36 32.19
C ARG A 15 -0.91 -7.61 31.35
N ASN A 16 -2.19 -7.91 31.54
CA ASN A 16 -3.26 -7.27 30.76
C ASN A 16 -3.74 -5.94 31.36
N ARG A 17 -3.35 -5.60 32.63
CA ARG A 17 -3.73 -4.37 33.31
C ARG A 17 -2.53 -3.66 33.96
N TRP A 18 -1.39 -3.70 33.29
CA TRP A 18 -0.16 -3.02 33.76
C TRP A 18 -0.37 -1.56 34.11
N ASN A 19 -1.22 -0.88 33.35
CA ASN A 19 -1.55 0.54 33.59
C ASN A 19 -2.16 0.76 34.95
N TRP A 20 -3.07 -0.10 35.42
CA TRP A 20 -3.69 -0.02 36.75
C TRP A 20 -2.70 -0.32 37.88
N VAL A 21 -1.78 -1.25 37.63
CA VAL A 21 -0.74 -1.61 38.60
C VAL A 21 0.25 -0.46 38.77
N LEU A 22 0.74 0.11 37.66
CA LEU A 22 1.65 1.27 37.73
C LEU A 22 0.99 2.50 38.29
N GLY A 23 -0.26 2.77 37.95
CA GLY A 23 -1.04 3.85 38.51
C GLY A 23 -1.27 3.68 40.02
N GLY A 24 -1.62 2.47 40.50
CA GLY A 24 -1.78 2.14 41.91
C GLY A 24 -0.48 2.28 42.70
N ILE A 25 0.65 1.84 42.18
CA ILE A 25 1.97 2.01 42.78
C ILE A 25 2.30 3.52 42.93
N SER A 26 2.08 4.31 41.88
CA SER A 26 2.35 5.74 41.90
C SER A 26 1.49 6.47 42.94
N LEU A 27 0.20 6.12 43.06
CA LEU A 27 -0.68 6.67 44.09
C LEU A 27 -0.29 6.23 45.50
N ALA A 28 0.14 4.97 45.69
CA ALA A 28 0.65 4.50 46.96
C ALA A 28 1.90 5.28 47.42
N PHE A 29 2.83 5.56 46.51
CA PHE A 29 3.98 6.42 46.82
C PHE A 29 3.57 7.87 47.10
N ALA A 30 2.56 8.40 46.41
CA ALA A 30 2.03 9.74 46.69
C ALA A 30 1.43 9.83 48.11
N VAL A 31 0.62 8.85 48.52
CA VAL A 31 0.04 8.76 49.88
C VAL A 31 1.15 8.66 50.91
N TRP A 32 2.15 7.82 50.69
CA TRP A 32 3.29 7.66 51.61
C TRP A 32 4.12 8.95 51.73
N GLY A 33 4.33 9.65 50.61
CA GLY A 33 4.94 10.98 50.58
C GLY A 33 4.13 12.02 51.35
N MET A 34 2.80 12.02 51.24
CA MET A 34 1.91 12.90 52.01
C MET A 34 2.04 12.67 53.52
N LEU A 35 2.16 11.42 53.96
CA LEU A 35 2.33 11.09 55.37
C LEU A 35 3.64 11.64 55.97
N SER A 36 4.59 12.07 55.17
CA SER A 36 5.84 12.67 55.61
C SER A 36 5.69 14.12 56.07
N PHE A 37 4.65 14.84 55.68
CA PHE A 37 4.40 16.20 56.14
C PHE A 37 4.03 16.26 57.65
N PRO A 38 3.18 15.36 58.20
CA PRO A 38 2.96 15.23 59.63
C PRO A 38 3.96 14.32 60.36
N ASN A 39 5.14 14.03 59.79
CA ASN A 39 6.17 13.11 60.30
C ASN A 39 5.73 11.64 60.51
N LEU A 40 4.65 11.21 59.90
CA LEU A 40 4.14 9.83 59.96
C LEU A 40 4.73 8.93 58.87
N GLY A 41 5.40 9.49 57.87
CA GLY A 41 5.95 8.75 56.70
C GLY A 41 7.30 8.06 56.95
N GLY A 42 7.97 8.34 58.05
CA GLY A 42 9.29 7.81 58.39
C GLY A 42 10.38 8.17 57.36
N THR A 43 11.52 7.51 57.47
CA THR A 43 12.67 7.74 56.57
C THR A 43 12.35 7.41 55.09
N PHE A 44 11.46 6.45 54.87
CA PHE A 44 11.04 6.04 53.51
C PHE A 44 10.20 7.11 52.84
N GLY A 45 9.23 7.70 53.53
CA GLY A 45 8.42 8.79 52.99
C GLY A 45 9.26 10.06 52.73
N GLN A 46 10.22 10.37 53.59
CA GLN A 46 11.17 11.45 53.39
C GLN A 46 12.07 11.18 52.18
N GLY A 47 12.43 9.91 51.89
CA GLY A 47 13.17 9.53 50.67
C GLY A 47 12.38 9.78 49.39
N ILE A 48 11.05 9.68 49.42
CA ILE A 48 10.17 9.93 48.24
C ILE A 48 10.05 11.43 47.96
N ILE A 49 9.78 12.25 48.96
CA ILE A 49 9.50 13.68 48.79
C ILE A 49 10.71 14.60 49.04
N GLY A 50 11.76 14.09 49.65
CA GLY A 50 12.86 14.90 50.18
C GLY A 50 12.42 15.57 51.50
N ALA A 51 12.81 16.82 51.72
CA ALA A 51 12.36 17.60 52.88
C ALA A 51 10.86 17.96 52.74
N PRO A 52 10.07 18.01 53.87
CA PRO A 52 8.68 18.43 53.86
C PRO A 52 8.54 19.93 53.63
N ASN A 53 8.76 20.38 52.44
CA ASN A 53 8.69 21.76 51.96
C ASN A 53 7.83 21.88 50.72
N VAL A 54 7.72 23.07 50.13
CA VAL A 54 6.95 23.33 48.91
C VAL A 54 7.40 22.42 47.74
N ALA A 55 8.70 22.15 47.63
CA ALA A 55 9.23 21.24 46.60
C ALA A 55 8.78 19.79 46.80
N GLY A 56 8.68 19.32 48.06
CA GLY A 56 8.09 18.03 48.44
C GLY A 56 6.62 17.93 48.03
N GLY A 57 5.86 19.02 48.22
CA GLY A 57 4.46 19.11 47.75
C GLY A 57 4.32 18.95 46.23
N PHE A 58 5.19 19.59 45.44
CA PHE A 58 5.18 19.40 43.99
C PHE A 58 5.51 17.97 43.56
N ARG A 59 6.39 17.26 44.27
CA ARG A 59 6.69 15.84 43.98
C ARG A 59 5.50 14.94 44.25
N VAL A 60 4.78 15.16 45.33
CA VAL A 60 3.53 14.43 45.65
C VAL A 60 2.47 14.71 44.57
N ALA A 61 2.27 15.96 44.18
CA ALA A 61 1.33 16.33 43.14
C ALA A 61 1.72 15.68 41.78
N GLY A 62 3.00 15.62 41.48
CA GLY A 62 3.53 14.91 40.29
C GLY A 62 3.22 13.42 40.30
N LEU A 63 3.39 12.74 41.45
CA LEU A 63 3.06 11.31 41.61
C LEU A 63 1.56 11.03 41.47
N ILE A 64 0.70 11.92 41.99
CA ILE A 64 -0.75 11.82 41.81
C ILE A 64 -1.14 11.97 40.36
N LEU A 65 -0.61 12.98 39.67
CA LEU A 65 -0.82 13.20 38.24
C LEU A 65 -0.38 11.99 37.40
N LEU A 66 0.80 11.45 37.68
CA LEU A 66 1.34 10.28 37.01
C LEU A 66 0.41 9.05 37.26
N GLY A 67 -0.07 8.86 38.46
CA GLY A 67 -1.02 7.79 38.79
C GLY A 67 -2.33 7.90 38.02
N ILE A 68 -2.89 9.10 37.90
CA ILE A 68 -4.11 9.38 37.14
C ILE A 68 -3.90 9.11 35.65
N VAL A 69 -2.76 9.53 35.07
CA VAL A 69 -2.42 9.30 33.66
C VAL A 69 -2.34 7.81 33.33
N PHE A 70 -1.77 6.99 34.21
CA PHE A 70 -1.72 5.55 34.03
C PHE A 70 -3.07 4.86 34.16
N ILE A 71 -3.93 5.30 35.08
CA ILE A 71 -5.25 4.68 35.31
C ILE A 71 -6.24 5.03 34.19
N ILE A 72 -6.21 6.27 33.69
CA ILE A 72 -7.17 6.76 32.68
C ILE A 72 -6.42 7.44 31.52
N PRO A 73 -5.68 6.68 30.68
CA PRO A 73 -4.79 7.25 29.68
C PRO A 73 -5.54 8.04 28.59
N GLU A 74 -6.69 7.56 28.13
CA GLU A 74 -7.46 8.22 27.07
C GLU A 74 -8.00 9.60 27.47
N LYS A 75 -8.56 9.71 28.69
CA LYS A 75 -9.09 11.00 29.20
C LYS A 75 -7.96 11.99 29.49
N SER A 76 -6.85 11.50 30.04
CA SER A 76 -5.67 12.32 30.34
C SER A 76 -5.03 12.87 29.04
N TRP A 77 -4.97 12.05 27.99
CA TRP A 77 -4.48 12.47 26.66
C TRP A 77 -5.37 13.55 26.02
N ASN A 78 -6.68 13.40 26.13
CA ASN A 78 -7.63 14.38 25.59
C ASN A 78 -7.58 15.72 26.36
N LEU A 79 -7.34 15.67 27.67
CA LEU A 79 -7.14 16.87 28.50
C LEU A 79 -5.82 17.58 28.13
N ALA A 80 -4.75 16.81 27.98
CA ALA A 80 -3.44 17.32 27.55
C ALA A 80 -3.49 17.98 26.17
N LYS A 81 -4.19 17.38 25.21
CA LYS A 81 -4.43 17.99 23.88
C LYS A 81 -5.19 19.31 23.98
N LYS A 82 -6.25 19.39 24.78
CA LYS A 82 -7.00 20.64 24.99
C LYS A 82 -6.15 21.72 25.65
N GLY A 83 -5.35 21.36 26.65
CA GLY A 83 -4.42 22.28 27.31
C GLY A 83 -3.32 22.79 26.38
N TRP A 84 -2.78 21.92 25.52
CA TRP A 84 -1.78 22.28 24.52
C TRP A 84 -2.32 23.26 23.45
N LEU A 85 -3.56 23.04 22.99
CA LEU A 85 -4.23 23.94 22.05
C LEU A 85 -4.50 25.32 22.66
N LEU A 86 -4.82 25.40 23.96
CA LEU A 86 -4.97 26.65 24.68
C LEU A 86 -3.63 27.39 24.83
N LEU A 87 -2.55 26.67 25.13
CA LEU A 87 -1.20 27.25 25.24
C LEU A 87 -0.71 27.80 23.89
N ILE A 88 -0.93 27.09 22.78
CA ILE A 88 -0.60 27.57 21.42
C ILE A 88 -1.40 28.82 21.09
N GLY A 89 -2.66 28.93 21.51
CA GLY A 89 -3.51 30.11 21.34
C GLY A 89 -2.96 31.36 22.05
N ILE A 90 -2.32 31.18 23.21
CA ILE A 90 -1.73 32.29 23.99
C ILE A 90 -0.43 32.79 23.37
N PHE A 91 0.36 31.93 22.71
CA PHE A 91 1.64 32.29 22.10
C PHE A 91 1.54 32.78 20.64
N ARG A 92 0.39 32.67 19.96
CA ARG A 92 0.16 33.26 18.64
C ARG A 92 -0.27 34.73 18.77
N ARG A 93 0.69 35.64 18.93
CA ARG A 93 0.49 37.05 18.59
C ARG A 93 0.40 37.18 17.08
N PRO A 94 -0.60 37.83 16.50
CA PRO A 94 -0.64 38.09 15.07
C PRO A 94 0.43 39.12 14.71
N SER A 95 1.43 38.72 13.93
CA SER A 95 2.35 39.62 13.28
C SER A 95 1.56 40.44 12.23
N ARG A 96 1.46 41.75 12.40
CA ARG A 96 0.94 42.69 11.40
C ARG A 96 1.83 42.63 10.17
N LEU A 97 1.38 41.99 9.11
CA LEU A 97 1.91 42.20 7.75
C LEU A 97 1.38 43.55 7.24
N VAL A 98 2.32 44.43 6.94
CA VAL A 98 2.08 45.71 6.26
C VAL A 98 1.66 45.40 4.82
N LEU A 99 0.38 45.58 4.50
CA LEU A 99 -0.13 45.54 3.14
C LEU A 99 0.25 46.85 2.42
N LEU A 100 1.02 46.73 1.36
CA LEU A 100 1.20 47.75 0.35
C LEU A 100 -0.13 47.96 -0.39
N GLU A 101 -0.62 49.18 -0.36
CA GLU A 101 -1.82 49.72 -0.95
C GLU A 101 -1.74 49.66 -2.49
N GLN A 102 -2.61 48.85 -3.11
CA GLN A 102 -2.94 48.94 -4.54
C GLN A 102 -4.38 49.39 -4.68
N ALA A 103 -4.59 50.31 -5.59
CA ALA A 103 -5.82 51.11 -5.84
C ALA A 103 -7.06 50.23 -6.20
N PRO A 104 -8.28 50.75 -5.99
CA PRO A 104 -9.52 49.98 -5.99
C PRO A 104 -10.02 49.69 -7.39
N ALA A 105 -10.35 48.42 -7.66
CA ALA A 105 -11.20 48.02 -8.75
C ALA A 105 -12.67 47.96 -8.23
N GLU A 106 -13.61 48.50 -8.98
CA GLU A 106 -15.01 48.59 -8.67
C GLU A 106 -15.66 47.25 -8.34
N VAL A 107 -16.29 47.18 -7.18
CA VAL A 107 -17.10 46.04 -6.73
C VAL A 107 -18.55 46.33 -7.08
N THR A 108 -19.08 45.62 -8.04
CA THR A 108 -20.55 45.53 -8.27
C THR A 108 -21.14 44.62 -7.18
N THR A 109 -21.94 45.20 -6.32
CA THR A 109 -22.77 44.54 -5.30
C THR A 109 -23.89 43.73 -5.94
N PHE A 110 -23.88 42.40 -5.73
CA PHE A 110 -25.06 41.58 -5.91
C PHE A 110 -25.74 41.35 -4.55
N GLU A 111 -27.00 41.78 -4.43
CA GLU A 111 -27.86 41.52 -3.28
C GLU A 111 -28.12 40.01 -3.15
N ALA A 112 -27.86 39.47 -1.97
CA ALA A 112 -28.20 38.10 -1.62
C ALA A 112 -29.69 38.04 -1.18
N THR A 113 -30.56 37.56 -2.04
CA THR A 113 -31.87 37.06 -1.66
C THR A 113 -31.75 35.62 -1.19
N SER A 114 -32.19 35.34 0.03
CA SER A 114 -32.34 33.98 0.57
C SER A 114 -33.39 33.20 -0.22
N PRO A 115 -33.13 31.95 -0.60
CA PRO A 115 -34.19 31.07 -1.05
C PRO A 115 -34.65 30.15 0.09
N GLU A 116 -35.98 30.08 0.18
CA GLU A 116 -36.76 29.14 0.98
C GLU A 116 -36.40 27.68 0.75
N ALA A 117 -36.62 26.86 1.80
CA ALA A 117 -36.50 25.42 1.77
C ALA A 117 -37.43 24.78 0.72
N GLY A 118 -36.85 24.34 -0.38
CA GLY A 118 -37.50 23.57 -1.43
C GLY A 118 -36.94 22.15 -1.52
N ARG A 119 -37.84 21.19 -1.53
CA ARG A 119 -37.74 19.74 -1.74
C ARG A 119 -36.49 19.27 -2.48
N VAL A 120 -35.88 18.23 -1.92
CA VAL A 120 -34.85 17.45 -2.59
C VAL A 120 -35.53 16.63 -3.69
N ASP A 121 -35.43 17.10 -4.92
CA ASP A 121 -35.78 16.32 -6.09
C ASP A 121 -34.64 15.34 -6.40
N GLU A 122 -35.00 14.10 -6.71
CA GLU A 122 -34.12 13.04 -7.22
C GLU A 122 -33.25 13.61 -8.34
N VAL A 123 -31.91 13.52 -8.13
CA VAL A 123 -30.95 13.87 -9.17
C VAL A 123 -30.93 12.73 -10.18
N GLU A 124 -31.74 12.88 -11.25
CA GLU A 124 -31.56 12.08 -12.47
C GLU A 124 -30.08 12.08 -12.88
N ALA A 125 -29.55 10.90 -13.16
CA ALA A 125 -28.19 10.72 -13.66
C ALA A 125 -28.03 11.55 -14.94
N ARG A 126 -27.27 12.63 -14.86
CA ARG A 126 -26.91 13.41 -16.05
C ARG A 126 -26.18 12.48 -17.03
N PRO A 127 -26.55 12.47 -18.31
CA PRO A 127 -25.80 11.75 -19.33
C PRO A 127 -24.34 12.22 -19.28
N ALA A 128 -23.41 11.26 -19.41
CA ALA A 128 -21.99 11.54 -19.44
C ALA A 128 -21.69 12.60 -20.50
N VAL A 129 -21.28 13.80 -20.05
CA VAL A 129 -20.90 14.88 -20.97
C VAL A 129 -19.57 14.47 -21.56
N LEU A 130 -19.57 14.16 -22.87
CA LEU A 130 -18.32 13.95 -23.60
C LEU A 130 -17.42 15.18 -23.43
N PRO A 131 -16.15 15.02 -23.13
CA PRO A 131 -15.22 16.13 -23.09
C PRO A 131 -15.22 16.88 -24.41
N SER A 132 -14.94 18.19 -24.39
CA SER A 132 -14.84 19.01 -25.60
C SER A 132 -13.85 18.36 -26.57
N PRO A 133 -14.11 18.37 -27.91
CA PRO A 133 -13.23 17.72 -28.86
C PRO A 133 -11.79 18.23 -28.68
N PRO A 134 -10.83 17.37 -28.36
CA PRO A 134 -9.44 17.79 -28.23
C PRO A 134 -8.92 18.23 -29.59
N VAL A 135 -8.05 19.23 -29.61
CA VAL A 135 -7.34 19.68 -30.83
C VAL A 135 -6.30 18.59 -31.18
N TRP A 136 -6.78 17.50 -31.76
CA TRP A 136 -5.94 16.38 -32.18
C TRP A 136 -6.48 15.75 -33.46
N GLN A 137 -5.57 15.53 -34.40
CA GLN A 137 -5.85 14.82 -35.65
C GLN A 137 -4.89 13.63 -35.75
N SER A 138 -5.43 12.43 -35.95
CA SER A 138 -4.63 11.23 -36.14
C SER A 138 -3.94 11.24 -37.51
N GLU A 139 -2.63 10.96 -37.51
CA GLU A 139 -1.86 10.71 -38.74
C GLU A 139 -2.05 9.28 -39.27
N HIS A 140 -2.61 8.37 -38.44
CA HIS A 140 -2.75 6.94 -38.76
C HIS A 140 -4.23 6.52 -38.73
N GLU A 141 -4.59 5.63 -39.67
CA GLU A 141 -5.90 5.00 -39.67
C GLU A 141 -6.05 4.03 -38.50
N PRO A 142 -7.20 4.05 -37.78
CA PRO A 142 -7.44 3.14 -36.67
C PRO A 142 -7.57 1.68 -37.18
N ILE A 143 -7.07 0.74 -36.37
CA ILE A 143 -7.14 -0.70 -36.68
C ILE A 143 -8.54 -1.21 -36.33
N LEU A 144 -9.24 -1.79 -37.33
CA LEU A 144 -10.57 -2.38 -37.11
C LEU A 144 -10.42 -3.79 -36.51
N THR A 145 -11.14 -4.04 -35.40
CA THR A 145 -11.22 -5.36 -34.77
C THR A 145 -12.31 -6.24 -35.40
N PRO A 146 -12.25 -7.58 -35.24
CA PRO A 146 -13.30 -8.48 -35.76
C PRO A 146 -14.71 -8.18 -35.22
N GLY A 147 -14.83 -7.56 -34.05
CA GLY A 147 -16.09 -7.09 -33.45
C GLY A 147 -16.58 -5.73 -33.96
N GLY A 148 -15.91 -5.15 -34.97
CA GLY A 148 -16.28 -3.86 -35.56
C GLY A 148 -15.77 -2.64 -34.81
N TRP A 149 -15.05 -2.80 -33.72
CA TRP A 149 -14.44 -1.71 -32.95
C TRP A 149 -13.18 -1.18 -33.62
N GLN A 150 -12.97 0.12 -33.55
CA GLN A 150 -11.73 0.75 -33.97
C GLN A 150 -10.78 0.86 -32.76
N LEU A 151 -9.55 0.36 -32.89
CA LEU A 151 -8.55 0.57 -31.86
C LEU A 151 -7.91 1.96 -31.96
N PRO A 152 -7.61 2.61 -30.85
CA PRO A 152 -6.98 3.93 -30.84
C PRO A 152 -5.59 3.87 -31.49
N PRO A 153 -5.25 4.84 -32.35
CA PRO A 153 -3.91 4.96 -32.90
C PRO A 153 -2.94 5.46 -31.83
N MET A 154 -1.65 5.10 -31.96
CA MET A 154 -0.63 5.48 -30.97
C MET A 154 -0.38 6.99 -30.89
N ASP A 155 -0.80 7.75 -31.88
CA ASP A 155 -0.68 9.22 -31.91
C ASP A 155 -1.59 9.93 -30.90
N ILE A 156 -2.49 9.21 -30.26
CA ILE A 156 -3.25 9.69 -29.08
C ILE A 156 -2.30 10.05 -27.94
N LEU A 157 -1.19 9.30 -27.81
CA LEU A 157 -0.15 9.57 -26.85
C LEU A 157 0.92 10.51 -27.43
N ASP A 158 1.35 11.46 -26.61
CA ASP A 158 2.38 12.42 -26.98
C ASP A 158 3.75 11.74 -27.21
N LYS A 159 4.54 12.31 -28.11
CA LYS A 159 5.91 11.83 -28.34
C LYS A 159 6.76 12.10 -27.09
N PRO A 160 7.60 11.13 -26.65
CA PRO A 160 8.44 11.33 -25.48
C PRO A 160 9.41 12.49 -25.67
N ALA A 161 9.51 13.38 -24.68
CA ALA A 161 10.56 14.37 -24.62
C ALA A 161 11.88 13.68 -24.22
N GLU A 162 12.93 13.83 -25.01
CA GLU A 162 14.26 13.33 -24.65
C GLU A 162 14.90 14.24 -23.62
N VAL A 163 15.14 13.73 -22.43
CA VAL A 163 15.94 14.38 -21.40
C VAL A 163 17.38 13.88 -21.53
N THR A 164 18.28 14.72 -22.00
CA THR A 164 19.71 14.42 -22.05
C THR A 164 20.36 14.81 -20.72
N LEU A 165 20.94 13.85 -20.01
CA LEU A 165 21.78 14.11 -18.84
C LEU A 165 23.21 14.44 -19.30
N ASP A 166 23.82 15.41 -18.63
CA ASP A 166 25.21 15.79 -18.93
C ASP A 166 26.17 14.69 -18.45
N ARG A 167 26.96 14.15 -19.38
CA ARG A 167 27.98 13.16 -19.07
C ARG A 167 29.03 13.67 -18.09
N ALA A 168 29.38 14.95 -18.16
CA ALA A 168 30.35 15.55 -17.25
C ALA A 168 29.89 15.50 -15.79
N ASP A 169 28.60 15.77 -15.52
CA ASP A 169 28.00 15.65 -14.16
C ASP A 169 28.07 14.20 -13.67
N ILE A 170 27.80 13.23 -14.54
CA ILE A 170 27.85 11.80 -14.18
C ILE A 170 29.28 11.35 -13.83
N ASP A 171 30.26 11.74 -14.63
CA ASP A 171 31.67 11.41 -14.39
C ASP A 171 32.20 12.08 -13.11
N GLN A 172 31.77 13.30 -12.84
CA GLN A 172 32.11 14.01 -11.60
C GLN A 172 31.53 13.28 -10.38
N ARG A 173 30.27 12.82 -10.44
CA ARG A 173 29.64 12.06 -9.35
C ARG A 173 30.31 10.72 -9.12
N ALA A 174 30.73 10.04 -10.18
CA ALA A 174 31.49 8.78 -10.05
C ALA A 174 32.78 9.00 -9.27
N ARG A 175 33.54 10.07 -9.57
CA ARG A 175 34.75 10.44 -8.83
C ARG A 175 34.45 10.80 -7.37
N LEU A 176 33.41 11.58 -7.11
CA LEU A 176 33.00 11.94 -5.75
C LEU A 176 32.63 10.71 -4.91
N ILE A 177 32.03 9.68 -5.51
CA ILE A 177 31.75 8.41 -4.83
C ILE A 177 33.06 7.71 -4.44
N GLU A 178 34.01 7.61 -5.37
CA GLU A 178 35.31 6.98 -5.10
C GLU A 178 36.10 7.74 -4.03
N GLU A 179 36.18 9.07 -4.14
CA GLU A 179 36.87 9.95 -3.17
C GLU A 179 36.21 9.89 -1.78
N ALA A 180 34.89 9.93 -1.72
CA ALA A 180 34.16 9.83 -0.46
C ALA A 180 34.41 8.47 0.22
N LEU A 181 34.33 7.37 -0.51
CA LEU A 181 34.63 6.03 0.02
C LEU A 181 36.09 5.93 0.49
N ALA A 182 37.03 6.45 -0.29
CA ALA A 182 38.45 6.47 0.04
C ALA A 182 38.74 7.28 1.31
N SER A 183 38.05 8.41 1.55
CA SER A 183 38.21 9.22 2.76
C SER A 183 37.81 8.48 4.05
N TYR A 184 36.91 7.50 3.95
CA TYR A 184 36.53 6.60 5.04
C TYR A 184 37.35 5.29 5.07
N GLY A 185 38.44 5.21 4.30
CA GLY A 185 39.32 4.04 4.26
C GLY A 185 38.70 2.84 3.56
N VAL A 186 37.78 3.06 2.64
CA VAL A 186 37.14 2.02 1.82
C VAL A 186 37.65 2.15 0.40
N GLU A 187 38.59 1.27 -0.01
CA GLU A 187 39.04 1.18 -1.40
C GLU A 187 37.92 0.58 -2.26
N ALA A 188 37.41 1.34 -3.23
CA ALA A 188 36.38 0.91 -4.14
C ALA A 188 36.46 1.69 -5.46
N LYS A 189 36.00 1.09 -6.55
CA LYS A 189 36.06 1.70 -7.89
C LYS A 189 34.70 1.62 -8.59
N VAL A 190 34.28 2.69 -9.23
CA VAL A 190 33.11 2.70 -10.10
C VAL A 190 33.49 2.07 -11.44
N VAL A 191 32.90 0.91 -11.73
CA VAL A 191 33.20 0.13 -12.94
C VAL A 191 32.04 0.12 -13.95
N GLN A 192 30.85 0.51 -13.51
CA GLN A 192 29.66 0.56 -14.33
C GLN A 192 28.79 1.76 -13.95
N VAL A 193 28.20 2.42 -14.97
CA VAL A 193 27.24 3.49 -14.77
C VAL A 193 26.03 3.23 -15.62
N ASN A 194 24.87 3.07 -14.98
CA ASN A 194 23.59 2.85 -15.63
C ASN A 194 22.73 4.09 -15.41
N ILE A 195 22.38 4.78 -16.49
CA ILE A 195 21.62 6.03 -16.45
C ILE A 195 20.14 5.71 -16.57
N GLY A 196 19.39 5.95 -15.48
CA GLY A 196 17.95 5.85 -15.47
C GLY A 196 17.25 7.22 -15.56
N PRO A 197 15.92 7.22 -15.66
CA PRO A 197 15.17 8.48 -15.81
C PRO A 197 15.19 9.35 -14.54
N THR A 198 15.23 8.76 -13.37
CA THR A 198 15.13 9.47 -12.08
C THR A 198 16.40 9.33 -11.24
N VAL A 199 17.09 8.22 -11.39
CA VAL A 199 18.32 7.91 -10.68
C VAL A 199 19.37 7.38 -11.64
N THR A 200 20.64 7.61 -11.30
CA THR A 200 21.77 6.95 -11.95
C THR A 200 22.34 5.90 -10.98
N GLN A 201 22.49 4.67 -11.44
CA GLN A 201 23.07 3.59 -10.66
C GLN A 201 24.56 3.47 -10.97
N PHE A 202 25.40 3.70 -9.97
CA PHE A 202 26.84 3.50 -10.03
C PHE A 202 27.18 2.12 -9.50
N GLY A 203 27.68 1.25 -10.35
CA GLY A 203 28.17 -0.08 -9.97
C GLY A 203 29.58 0.01 -9.42
N VAL A 204 29.71 -0.16 -8.11
CA VAL A 204 30.97 -0.04 -7.37
C VAL A 204 31.54 -1.42 -7.09
N GLU A 205 32.74 -1.68 -7.56
CA GLU A 205 33.49 -2.89 -7.23
C GLU A 205 34.25 -2.67 -5.92
N PRO A 206 34.01 -3.51 -4.87
CA PRO A 206 34.76 -3.44 -3.63
C PRO A 206 36.24 -3.76 -3.86
N GLY A 207 37.12 -2.91 -3.40
CA GLY A 207 38.57 -3.10 -3.46
C GLY A 207 39.08 -4.03 -2.37
N TRP A 208 40.32 -3.78 -1.93
CA TRP A 208 41.00 -4.62 -0.99
C TRP A 208 41.39 -3.86 0.28
N ASP A 209 41.11 -4.42 1.43
CA ASP A 209 41.58 -3.96 2.73
C ASP A 209 42.99 -4.57 2.95
N ARG A 210 44.00 -3.73 2.84
CA ARG A 210 45.41 -4.12 2.94
C ARG A 210 45.93 -3.78 4.33
N LYS A 211 46.38 -4.78 5.08
CA LYS A 211 47.11 -4.54 6.31
C LYS A 211 48.59 -4.39 5.98
N LEU A 212 49.08 -3.17 6.10
CA LEU A 212 50.49 -2.84 5.92
C LEU A 212 51.19 -2.89 7.27
N LYS A 213 52.39 -3.50 7.31
CA LYS A 213 53.27 -3.52 8.46
C LYS A 213 54.58 -2.85 8.09
N GLU A 214 54.97 -1.86 8.85
CA GLU A 214 56.29 -1.27 8.73
C GLU A 214 57.31 -2.24 9.30
N VAL A 215 58.20 -2.76 8.44
CA VAL A 215 59.34 -3.60 8.82
C VAL A 215 60.57 -2.74 8.66
N ARG A 216 61.33 -2.58 9.75
CA ARG A 216 62.64 -1.90 9.71
C ARG A 216 63.70 -2.90 9.31
N GLU A 217 64.22 -2.79 8.09
CA GLU A 217 65.39 -3.56 7.64
C GLU A 217 66.66 -2.72 7.86
N LYS A 218 67.73 -3.40 8.37
CA LYS A 218 69.00 -2.77 8.55
C LYS A 218 69.80 -2.87 7.24
N GLY A 219 69.99 -1.73 6.57
CA GLY A 219 70.77 -1.64 5.35
C GLY A 219 72.24 -2.06 5.59
N ARG A 220 72.96 -2.41 4.54
CA ARG A 220 74.38 -2.81 4.60
C ARG A 220 75.29 -1.71 5.17
N ASP A 221 74.84 -0.45 5.14
CA ASP A 221 75.56 0.74 5.62
C ASP A 221 75.23 1.08 7.09
N GLY A 222 74.48 0.24 7.80
CA GLY A 222 74.06 0.48 9.18
C GLY A 222 72.86 1.42 9.36
N SER A 223 72.32 1.97 8.28
CA SER A 223 71.09 2.76 8.29
C SER A 223 69.86 1.86 8.38
N TYR A 224 68.78 2.33 9.04
CA TYR A 224 67.50 1.63 9.07
C TYR A 224 66.60 2.18 7.99
N GLU A 225 66.25 1.37 6.99
CA GLU A 225 65.22 1.68 6.02
C GLU A 225 63.88 1.08 6.49
N THR A 226 62.83 1.89 6.48
CA THR A 226 61.48 1.41 6.79
C THR A 226 60.84 0.95 5.50
N LYS A 227 60.67 -0.39 5.37
CA LYS A 227 59.94 -1.00 4.26
C LYS A 227 58.51 -1.31 4.71
N VAL A 228 57.53 -0.96 3.89
CA VAL A 228 56.14 -1.30 4.14
C VAL A 228 55.83 -2.63 3.43
N GLU A 229 55.58 -3.68 4.22
CA GLU A 229 55.20 -4.98 3.69
C GLU A 229 53.70 -5.22 3.87
N GLU A 230 53.05 -5.71 2.80
CA GLU A 230 51.66 -6.14 2.84
C GLU A 230 51.53 -7.49 3.57
N VAL A 231 50.99 -7.47 4.79
CA VAL A 231 50.89 -8.68 5.65
C VAL A 231 49.63 -9.48 5.33
N SER A 232 48.54 -8.83 4.98
CA SER A 232 47.31 -9.50 4.58
C SER A 232 46.48 -8.64 3.64
N ARG A 233 45.76 -9.30 2.73
CA ARG A 233 44.85 -8.68 1.76
C ARG A 233 43.48 -9.35 1.89
N THR A 234 42.46 -8.60 2.30
CA THR A 234 41.09 -9.08 2.40
C THR A 234 40.20 -8.21 1.57
N ARG A 235 39.14 -8.78 0.93
CA ARG A 235 38.22 -7.99 0.15
C ARG A 235 37.38 -7.10 1.07
N VAL A 236 37.13 -5.85 0.68
CA VAL A 236 36.26 -4.94 1.41
C VAL A 236 34.87 -5.55 1.50
N ARG A 237 34.30 -5.59 2.70
CA ARG A 237 32.96 -6.13 2.93
C ARG A 237 31.90 -5.16 2.44
N VAL A 238 30.84 -5.70 1.85
CA VAL A 238 29.70 -4.91 1.33
C VAL A 238 29.10 -4.02 2.43
N ASP A 239 28.98 -4.53 3.65
CA ASP A 239 28.45 -3.79 4.80
C ASP A 239 29.22 -2.51 5.09
N ARG A 240 30.54 -2.46 4.83
CA ARG A 240 31.33 -1.23 5.00
C ARG A 240 30.94 -0.13 4.00
N ILE A 241 30.56 -0.51 2.78
CA ILE A 241 30.09 0.43 1.76
C ILE A 241 28.67 0.88 2.11
N THR A 242 27.77 -0.06 2.41
CA THR A 242 26.35 0.27 2.63
C THR A 242 26.11 1.04 3.92
N SER A 243 26.97 0.92 4.92
CA SER A 243 26.90 1.69 6.18
C SER A 243 27.23 3.18 5.99
N LEU A 244 27.97 3.55 4.93
CA LEU A 244 28.35 4.94 4.61
C LEU A 244 27.27 5.69 3.81
N GLY A 245 26.03 5.17 3.81
CA GLY A 245 24.95 5.74 3.00
C GLY A 245 24.65 7.21 3.30
N ASN A 246 24.66 7.62 4.56
CA ASN A 246 24.44 9.02 4.94
C ASN A 246 25.61 9.92 4.58
N ASP A 247 26.84 9.42 4.72
CA ASP A 247 28.04 10.15 4.41
C ASP A 247 28.18 10.37 2.89
N LEU A 248 27.85 9.36 2.09
CA LEU A 248 27.76 9.46 0.64
C LEU A 248 26.64 10.40 0.19
N ALA A 249 25.48 10.37 0.85
CA ALA A 249 24.38 11.28 0.56
C ALA A 249 24.80 12.73 0.81
N LEU A 250 25.54 12.99 1.89
CA LEU A 250 26.08 14.31 2.18
C LEU A 250 27.12 14.74 1.13
N ALA A 251 28.08 13.87 0.78
CA ALA A 251 29.13 14.17 -0.21
C ALA A 251 28.56 14.46 -1.60
N LEU A 252 27.47 13.79 -1.98
CA LEU A 252 26.81 13.95 -3.28
C LEU A 252 25.68 14.99 -3.27
N ALA A 253 25.45 15.68 -2.13
CA ALA A 253 24.32 16.59 -1.91
C ALA A 253 22.97 15.98 -2.33
N ALA A 254 22.80 14.65 -2.10
CA ALA A 254 21.63 13.89 -2.48
C ALA A 254 20.67 13.76 -1.28
N PRO A 255 19.34 13.87 -1.47
CA PRO A 255 18.37 13.76 -0.37
C PRO A 255 18.33 12.36 0.23
N SER A 256 18.58 11.33 -0.59
CA SER A 256 18.69 9.94 -0.16
C SER A 256 19.48 9.12 -1.16
N ILE A 257 20.17 8.08 -0.68
CA ILE A 257 20.88 7.10 -1.51
C ILE A 257 20.34 5.73 -1.18
N ARG A 258 20.16 4.89 -2.22
CA ARG A 258 19.79 3.49 -2.06
C ARG A 258 20.92 2.60 -2.54
N PHE A 259 21.10 1.47 -1.85
CA PHE A 259 22.06 0.44 -2.24
C PHE A 259 21.33 -0.80 -2.75
N GLU A 260 21.82 -1.34 -3.85
CA GLU A 260 21.45 -2.64 -4.37
C GLU A 260 22.67 -3.57 -4.30
N ALA A 261 22.65 -4.52 -3.39
CA ALA A 261 23.79 -5.39 -3.17
C ALA A 261 23.38 -6.86 -3.04
N PRO A 262 23.88 -7.72 -3.92
CA PRO A 262 24.57 -7.42 -5.19
C PRO A 262 23.59 -6.91 -6.27
N VAL A 263 24.11 -6.24 -7.28
CA VAL A 263 23.36 -5.96 -8.52
C VAL A 263 23.13 -7.29 -9.25
N PRO A 264 21.91 -7.63 -9.67
CA PRO A 264 21.64 -8.88 -10.36
C PRO A 264 22.51 -9.06 -11.61
N GLY A 265 23.23 -10.18 -11.67
CA GLY A 265 24.12 -10.51 -12.79
C GLY A 265 25.48 -9.82 -12.80
N ALA A 266 25.82 -9.02 -11.76
CA ALA A 266 27.10 -8.34 -11.65
C ALA A 266 27.70 -8.50 -10.23
N SER A 267 29.03 -8.53 -10.14
CA SER A 267 29.75 -8.62 -8.86
C SER A 267 30.05 -7.23 -8.27
N VAL A 268 29.08 -6.34 -8.31
CA VAL A 268 29.21 -4.94 -7.86
C VAL A 268 28.11 -4.58 -6.86
N VAL A 269 28.38 -3.54 -6.09
CA VAL A 269 27.39 -2.85 -5.24
C VAL A 269 26.84 -1.69 -6.04
N GLY A 270 25.54 -1.70 -6.33
CA GLY A 270 24.86 -0.60 -6.99
C GLY A 270 24.56 0.51 -5.99
N ILE A 271 25.03 1.74 -6.29
CA ILE A 271 24.71 2.95 -5.55
C ILE A 271 23.78 3.78 -6.43
N GLU A 272 22.52 3.89 -6.04
CA GLU A 272 21.53 4.66 -6.76
C GLU A 272 21.49 6.09 -6.24
N VAL A 273 21.89 7.04 -7.08
CA VAL A 273 21.97 8.47 -6.78
C VAL A 273 20.90 9.20 -7.58
N PRO A 274 20.06 10.05 -6.97
CA PRO A 274 19.08 10.87 -7.68
C PRO A 274 19.71 11.76 -8.74
N ASN A 275 19.08 11.85 -9.91
CA ASN A 275 19.53 12.75 -10.97
C ASN A 275 19.24 14.21 -10.59
N THR A 276 20.00 15.15 -11.13
CA THR A 276 19.72 16.60 -11.00
C THR A 276 18.45 17.01 -11.74
N VAL A 277 18.20 16.38 -12.88
CA VAL A 277 17.00 16.57 -13.69
C VAL A 277 16.24 15.25 -13.76
N PHE A 278 14.97 15.26 -13.36
CA PHE A 278 14.11 14.09 -13.44
C PHE A 278 13.50 13.96 -14.84
N GLY A 279 13.73 12.82 -15.48
CA GLY A 279 13.08 12.47 -16.74
C GLY A 279 11.72 11.81 -16.48
N SER A 280 10.66 12.28 -17.14
CA SER A 280 9.39 11.54 -17.19
C SER A 280 9.48 10.38 -18.15
N VAL A 281 8.86 9.26 -17.83
CA VAL A 281 8.75 8.10 -18.71
C VAL A 281 7.40 8.14 -19.40
N ALA A 282 7.31 8.69 -20.61
CA ALA A 282 6.05 8.71 -21.36
C ALA A 282 5.53 7.28 -21.58
N LEU A 283 4.20 7.08 -21.41
CA LEU A 283 3.54 5.80 -21.62
C LEU A 283 3.81 5.27 -23.02
N ARG A 284 3.79 6.13 -24.05
CA ARG A 284 4.13 5.79 -25.44
C ARG A 284 5.49 5.10 -25.54
N SER A 285 6.53 5.68 -24.95
CA SER A 285 7.88 5.10 -24.97
C SER A 285 7.95 3.71 -24.31
N ALA A 286 7.18 3.50 -23.26
CA ALA A 286 7.12 2.21 -22.57
C ALA A 286 6.36 1.16 -23.40
N ILE A 287 5.29 1.54 -24.10
CA ILE A 287 4.51 0.68 -24.99
C ILE A 287 5.30 0.31 -26.25
N GLU A 288 6.00 1.25 -26.87
CA GLU A 288 6.82 1.02 -28.06
C GLU A 288 8.06 0.14 -27.78
N SER A 289 8.38 -0.09 -26.49
CA SER A 289 9.54 -0.92 -26.13
C SER A 289 9.41 -2.37 -26.57
N THR A 290 10.55 -2.99 -26.90
CA THR A 290 10.60 -4.42 -27.24
C THR A 290 10.13 -5.33 -26.13
N ALA A 291 10.30 -4.93 -24.86
CA ALA A 291 9.84 -5.66 -23.69
C ALA A 291 8.31 -5.76 -23.66
N PHE A 292 7.62 -4.65 -23.87
CA PHE A 292 6.16 -4.62 -23.92
C PHE A 292 5.62 -5.38 -25.14
N GLN A 293 6.17 -5.13 -26.32
CA GLN A 293 5.69 -5.76 -27.56
C GLN A 293 5.80 -7.31 -27.53
N LYS A 294 6.83 -7.86 -26.89
CA LYS A 294 6.97 -9.30 -26.67
C LYS A 294 5.86 -9.88 -25.79
N ILE A 295 5.41 -9.13 -24.78
CA ILE A 295 4.32 -9.56 -23.90
C ILE A 295 2.99 -9.42 -24.60
N ARG A 296 2.74 -8.30 -25.27
CA ARG A 296 1.51 -8.03 -26.03
C ARG A 296 1.24 -9.08 -27.10
N ALA A 297 2.28 -9.56 -27.80
CA ALA A 297 2.14 -10.61 -28.79
C ALA A 297 1.57 -11.94 -28.24
N ARG A 298 1.56 -12.13 -26.91
CA ARG A 298 1.14 -13.36 -26.23
C ARG A 298 -0.02 -13.16 -25.26
N SER A 299 -0.26 -11.93 -24.81
CA SER A 299 -1.27 -11.61 -23.82
C SER A 299 -1.98 -10.30 -24.14
N ARG A 300 -3.30 -10.30 -24.01
CA ARG A 300 -4.13 -9.08 -24.12
C ARG A 300 -3.98 -8.17 -22.92
N LEU A 301 -3.55 -8.71 -21.77
CA LEU A 301 -3.42 -7.99 -20.50
C LEU A 301 -1.97 -7.50 -20.26
N ALA A 302 -1.24 -7.19 -21.34
CA ALA A 302 0.07 -6.56 -21.25
C ALA A 302 -0.05 -5.14 -20.67
N ILE A 303 0.76 -4.81 -19.67
CA ILE A 303 0.83 -3.48 -19.07
C ILE A 303 2.26 -2.96 -19.08
N ALA A 304 2.42 -1.67 -19.39
CA ALA A 304 3.69 -0.97 -19.37
C ALA A 304 3.89 -0.32 -17.99
N LEU A 305 4.86 -0.82 -17.21
CA LEU A 305 5.12 -0.33 -15.86
C LEU A 305 6.00 0.91 -15.82
N GLY A 306 6.95 1.04 -16.75
CA GLY A 306 7.88 2.17 -16.79
C GLY A 306 9.30 1.77 -17.18
N LYS A 307 10.30 2.42 -16.57
CA LYS A 307 11.74 2.13 -16.79
C LYS A 307 12.45 1.86 -15.48
N GLY A 308 13.39 0.91 -15.49
CA GLY A 308 14.25 0.60 -14.36
C GLY A 308 15.31 1.66 -14.08
N ALA A 309 16.03 1.48 -12.97
CA ALA A 309 17.14 2.34 -12.58
C ALA A 309 18.29 2.37 -13.61
N GLY A 310 18.38 1.34 -14.46
CA GLY A 310 19.33 1.27 -15.59
C GLY A 310 18.77 1.77 -16.91
N GLY A 311 17.56 2.35 -16.94
CA GLY A 311 16.91 2.85 -18.15
C GLY A 311 16.18 1.76 -18.98
N GLU A 312 16.26 0.48 -18.59
CA GLU A 312 15.58 -0.61 -19.26
C GLU A 312 14.06 -0.49 -19.12
N ALA A 313 13.33 -0.71 -20.22
CA ALA A 313 11.87 -0.70 -20.18
C ALA A 313 11.34 -1.93 -19.44
N MET A 314 10.39 -1.71 -18.55
CA MET A 314 9.74 -2.75 -17.77
C MET A 314 8.26 -2.84 -18.12
N ALA A 315 7.85 -4.01 -18.56
CA ALA A 315 6.45 -4.35 -18.82
C ALA A 315 6.10 -5.66 -18.13
N SER A 316 4.84 -5.91 -17.94
CA SER A 316 4.37 -7.14 -17.30
C SER A 316 3.02 -7.58 -17.87
N ASP A 317 2.61 -8.78 -17.53
CA ASP A 317 1.36 -9.40 -17.96
C ASP A 317 0.44 -9.57 -16.74
N LEU A 318 -0.67 -8.85 -16.72
CA LEU A 318 -1.61 -8.91 -15.61
C LEU A 318 -2.23 -10.31 -15.45
N SER A 319 -2.30 -11.11 -16.51
CA SER A 319 -2.77 -12.51 -16.41
C SER A 319 -1.78 -13.42 -15.67
N LYS A 320 -0.49 -13.06 -15.66
CA LYS A 320 0.57 -13.78 -14.95
C LYS A 320 0.80 -13.25 -13.53
N MET A 321 0.58 -11.96 -13.30
CA MET A 321 0.40 -11.43 -11.95
C MET A 321 -1.09 -11.58 -11.64
N PRO A 322 -1.51 -12.60 -10.90
CA PRO A 322 -2.95 -12.86 -10.81
C PRO A 322 -3.73 -11.64 -10.32
N HIS A 323 -3.16 -10.89 -9.40
CA HIS A 323 -3.76 -9.67 -8.84
C HIS A 323 -2.64 -8.72 -8.41
N LEU A 324 -2.90 -7.42 -8.52
CA LEU A 324 -1.92 -6.36 -8.27
C LEU A 324 -2.37 -5.47 -7.11
N LEU A 325 -1.52 -5.33 -6.11
CA LEU A 325 -1.69 -4.38 -5.01
C LEU A 325 -0.79 -3.17 -5.25
N ILE A 326 -1.35 -1.97 -5.19
CA ILE A 326 -0.62 -0.71 -5.36
C ILE A 326 -0.82 0.15 -4.11
N ALA A 327 0.26 0.58 -3.47
CA ALA A 327 0.15 1.45 -2.32
C ALA A 327 1.17 2.59 -2.35
N GLY A 328 0.85 3.70 -1.69
CA GLY A 328 1.75 4.86 -1.58
C GLY A 328 1.05 6.10 -1.06
N ALA A 329 1.83 7.06 -0.57
CA ALA A 329 1.30 8.34 -0.07
C ALA A 329 0.63 9.17 -1.17
N THR A 330 -0.20 10.11 -0.79
CA THR A 330 -0.82 11.07 -1.72
C THR A 330 0.27 11.84 -2.49
N GLY A 331 0.09 11.98 -3.81
CA GLY A 331 1.06 12.66 -4.68
C GLY A 331 2.33 11.84 -5.00
N SER A 332 2.42 10.58 -4.57
CA SER A 332 3.57 9.71 -4.85
C SER A 332 3.61 9.16 -6.29
N GLY A 333 2.47 9.16 -7.01
CA GLY A 333 2.33 8.65 -8.38
C GLY A 333 1.36 7.47 -8.52
N LYS A 334 0.66 7.07 -7.44
CA LYS A 334 -0.31 5.96 -7.43
C LYS A 334 -1.39 6.11 -8.51
N THR A 335 -2.06 7.26 -8.55
CA THR A 335 -3.12 7.59 -9.51
C THR A 335 -2.64 7.53 -10.94
N VAL A 336 -1.47 8.15 -11.21
CA VAL A 336 -0.86 8.13 -12.55
C VAL A 336 -0.57 6.69 -13.01
N CYS A 337 -0.13 5.83 -12.09
CA CYS A 337 0.08 4.41 -12.38
C CYS A 337 -1.24 3.69 -12.72
N LEU A 338 -2.32 3.92 -11.97
CA LEU A 338 -3.64 3.36 -12.26
C LEU A 338 -4.13 3.81 -13.64
N ASN A 339 -4.06 5.11 -13.93
CA ASN A 339 -4.43 5.69 -15.21
C ASN A 339 -3.58 5.12 -16.35
N SER A 340 -2.28 4.98 -16.14
CA SER A 340 -1.36 4.36 -17.10
C SER A 340 -1.73 2.90 -17.42
N ILE A 341 -2.13 2.11 -16.40
CA ILE A 341 -2.61 0.73 -16.60
C ILE A 341 -3.91 0.72 -17.40
N VAL A 342 -4.88 1.56 -17.06
CA VAL A 342 -6.15 1.68 -17.77
C VAL A 342 -5.92 2.09 -19.23
N CYS A 343 -5.17 3.15 -19.46
CA CYS A 343 -4.86 3.63 -20.81
C CYS A 343 -4.12 2.58 -21.64
N CYS A 344 -3.17 1.87 -21.04
CA CYS A 344 -2.42 0.80 -21.69
C CYS A 344 -3.35 -0.33 -22.16
N LEU A 345 -4.35 -0.72 -21.36
CA LEU A 345 -5.34 -1.73 -21.72
C LEU A 345 -6.32 -1.21 -22.77
N LEU A 346 -6.79 0.02 -22.67
CA LEU A 346 -7.70 0.67 -23.62
C LEU A 346 -7.08 0.85 -25.01
N LEU A 347 -5.77 1.11 -25.11
CA LEU A 347 -5.06 1.28 -26.37
C LEU A 347 -4.97 0.00 -27.20
N HIS A 348 -5.11 -1.17 -26.57
CA HIS A 348 -4.79 -2.42 -27.21
C HIS A 348 -5.93 -3.44 -27.24
N ASN A 349 -7.05 -3.16 -26.58
CA ASN A 349 -8.16 -4.09 -26.47
C ASN A 349 -9.48 -3.39 -26.78
N SER A 350 -10.39 -4.14 -27.42
CA SER A 350 -11.78 -3.73 -27.58
C SER A 350 -12.62 -4.10 -26.34
N PRO A 351 -13.86 -3.60 -26.23
CA PRO A 351 -14.79 -4.03 -25.18
C PRO A 351 -15.12 -5.54 -25.20
N ASP A 352 -14.94 -6.20 -26.35
CA ASP A 352 -15.11 -7.66 -26.49
C ASP A 352 -13.93 -8.43 -25.89
N ASP A 353 -12.78 -7.79 -25.75
CA ASP A 353 -11.56 -8.36 -25.19
C ASP A 353 -11.42 -8.14 -23.71
N VAL A 354 -11.69 -6.91 -23.24
CA VAL A 354 -11.49 -6.48 -21.84
C VAL A 354 -12.64 -5.58 -21.39
N ARG A 355 -13.20 -5.87 -20.24
CA ARG A 355 -14.20 -5.07 -19.56
C ARG A 355 -13.72 -4.64 -18.19
N PHE A 356 -14.15 -3.47 -17.75
CA PHE A 356 -13.76 -2.90 -16.47
C PHE A 356 -14.94 -2.78 -15.50
N ILE A 357 -14.66 -3.00 -14.22
CA ILE A 357 -15.43 -2.50 -13.09
C ILE A 357 -14.49 -1.57 -12.35
N MET A 358 -14.85 -0.29 -12.25
CA MET A 358 -14.04 0.73 -11.60
C MET A 358 -14.74 1.24 -10.35
N VAL A 359 -13.99 1.33 -9.24
CA VAL A 359 -14.48 1.79 -7.93
C VAL A 359 -13.63 2.97 -7.50
N ASP A 360 -14.26 4.14 -7.38
CA ASP A 360 -13.64 5.40 -6.97
C ASP A 360 -14.51 6.12 -5.93
N PRO A 361 -14.38 5.79 -4.65
CA PRO A 361 -15.17 6.40 -3.58
C PRO A 361 -14.95 7.92 -3.45
N LYS A 362 -13.80 8.41 -3.92
CA LYS A 362 -13.40 9.82 -3.84
C LYS A 362 -13.94 10.67 -4.99
N ARG A 363 -14.43 10.05 -6.06
CA ARG A 363 -14.95 10.70 -7.28
C ARG A 363 -13.95 11.62 -7.99
N VAL A 364 -12.67 11.26 -8.02
CA VAL A 364 -11.60 12.14 -8.52
C VAL A 364 -10.80 11.50 -9.63
N GLU A 365 -10.43 10.21 -9.48
CA GLU A 365 -9.34 9.62 -10.24
C GLU A 365 -9.82 8.81 -11.47
N LEU A 366 -10.91 8.04 -11.32
CA LEU A 366 -11.40 7.12 -12.35
C LEU A 366 -12.66 7.60 -13.06
N VAL A 367 -13.34 8.62 -12.55
CA VAL A 367 -14.61 9.12 -13.09
C VAL A 367 -14.47 9.63 -14.53
N ASN A 368 -13.27 10.08 -14.93
CA ASN A 368 -12.96 10.53 -16.29
C ASN A 368 -13.17 9.41 -17.33
N PHE A 369 -13.11 8.15 -16.93
CA PHE A 369 -13.33 7.01 -17.83
C PHE A 369 -14.80 6.63 -18.04
N ASN A 370 -15.78 7.36 -17.48
CA ASN A 370 -17.21 7.00 -17.57
C ASN A 370 -17.76 6.88 -19.01
N ALA A 371 -17.11 7.52 -19.99
CA ALA A 371 -17.56 7.47 -21.38
C ALA A 371 -16.97 6.30 -22.18
N VAL A 372 -16.12 5.46 -21.59
CA VAL A 372 -15.51 4.35 -22.35
C VAL A 372 -16.43 3.13 -22.38
N PRO A 373 -16.63 2.51 -23.57
CA PRO A 373 -17.55 1.38 -23.75
C PRO A 373 -17.06 0.07 -23.08
N HIS A 374 -15.88 0.07 -22.51
CA HIS A 374 -15.32 -1.06 -21.76
C HIS A 374 -15.90 -1.22 -20.36
N LEU A 375 -16.55 -0.20 -19.82
CA LEU A 375 -17.16 -0.28 -18.49
C LEU A 375 -18.37 -1.23 -18.51
N LEU A 376 -18.50 -2.09 -17.50
CA LEU A 376 -19.69 -2.91 -17.27
C LEU A 376 -20.82 -2.13 -16.61
N ALA A 377 -20.47 -1.12 -15.84
CA ALA A 377 -21.38 -0.15 -15.21
C ALA A 377 -20.62 1.18 -15.07
N PRO A 378 -21.31 2.32 -14.89
CA PRO A 378 -20.64 3.57 -14.54
C PRO A 378 -19.71 3.40 -13.35
N VAL A 379 -18.66 4.22 -13.28
CA VAL A 379 -17.69 4.16 -12.17
C VAL A 379 -18.44 4.21 -10.83
N VAL A 380 -18.22 3.19 -10.02
CA VAL A 380 -18.90 3.01 -8.73
C VAL A 380 -18.27 3.94 -7.71
N VAL A 381 -19.05 4.87 -7.23
CA VAL A 381 -18.59 5.91 -6.28
C VAL A 381 -19.14 5.68 -4.86
N ASP A 382 -20.11 4.80 -4.73
CA ASP A 382 -20.75 4.43 -3.47
C ASP A 382 -20.15 3.14 -2.93
N THR A 383 -19.79 3.13 -1.64
CA THR A 383 -19.17 1.96 -1.00
C THR A 383 -20.10 0.77 -0.92
N ASP A 384 -21.41 0.97 -0.71
CA ASP A 384 -22.38 -0.13 -0.67
C ASP A 384 -22.54 -0.77 -2.06
N LYS A 385 -22.58 0.04 -3.12
CA LYS A 385 -22.58 -0.45 -4.51
C LYS A 385 -21.27 -1.17 -4.85
N ALA A 386 -20.14 -0.70 -4.33
CA ALA A 386 -18.85 -1.37 -4.53
C ALA A 386 -18.85 -2.78 -3.91
N ILE A 387 -19.45 -2.95 -2.73
CA ILE A 387 -19.61 -4.27 -2.09
C ILE A 387 -20.51 -5.17 -2.95
N LYS A 388 -21.62 -4.63 -3.48
CA LYS A 388 -22.49 -5.37 -4.41
C LYS A 388 -21.75 -5.77 -5.70
N ALA A 389 -20.91 -4.90 -6.24
CA ALA A 389 -20.05 -5.22 -7.38
C ALA A 389 -19.06 -6.35 -7.09
N LEU A 390 -18.47 -6.42 -5.89
CA LEU A 390 -17.62 -7.53 -5.47
C LEU A 390 -18.41 -8.85 -5.36
N ARG A 391 -19.64 -8.80 -4.85
CA ARG A 391 -20.55 -9.95 -4.80
C ARG A 391 -20.89 -10.44 -6.21
N TRP A 392 -21.29 -9.51 -7.10
CA TRP A 392 -21.55 -9.81 -8.50
C TRP A 392 -20.36 -10.48 -9.19
N LEU A 393 -19.16 -9.94 -8.99
CA LEU A 393 -17.94 -10.47 -9.59
C LEU A 393 -17.65 -11.89 -9.09
N THR A 394 -17.97 -12.20 -7.83
CA THR A 394 -17.86 -13.55 -7.27
C THR A 394 -18.87 -14.50 -7.91
N GLN A 395 -20.10 -14.05 -8.15
CA GLN A 395 -21.13 -14.85 -8.83
C GLN A 395 -20.78 -15.09 -10.30
N GLU A 396 -20.25 -14.07 -10.98
CA GLU A 396 -19.76 -14.18 -12.36
C GLU A 396 -18.60 -15.18 -12.47
N MET A 397 -17.67 -15.15 -11.53
CA MET A 397 -16.59 -16.14 -11.45
C MET A 397 -17.15 -17.56 -11.35
N ASP A 398 -18.11 -17.80 -10.46
CA ASP A 398 -18.75 -19.11 -10.29
C ASP A 398 -19.56 -19.51 -11.53
N SER A 399 -20.19 -18.54 -12.22
CA SER A 399 -20.89 -18.73 -13.49
C SER A 399 -19.93 -19.19 -14.59
N ARG A 400 -18.80 -18.51 -14.74
CA ARG A 400 -17.75 -18.86 -15.72
C ARG A 400 -17.19 -20.27 -15.47
N TYR A 401 -16.94 -20.65 -14.22
CA TYR A 401 -16.53 -22.01 -13.90
C TYR A 401 -17.54 -23.06 -14.35
N ARG A 402 -18.85 -22.81 -14.16
CA ARG A 402 -19.91 -23.70 -14.66
C ARG A 402 -19.93 -23.78 -16.19
N GLN A 403 -19.72 -22.66 -16.90
CA GLN A 403 -19.63 -22.62 -18.36
C GLN A 403 -18.39 -23.39 -18.86
N PHE A 404 -17.23 -23.22 -18.21
CA PHE A 404 -16.01 -23.94 -18.55
C PHE A 404 -16.15 -25.44 -18.34
N ALA A 405 -16.77 -25.86 -17.24
CA ALA A 405 -17.03 -27.27 -16.97
C ALA A 405 -17.92 -27.90 -18.06
N LYS A 406 -18.96 -27.17 -18.50
CA LYS A 406 -19.84 -27.64 -19.60
C LYS A 406 -19.12 -27.73 -20.95
N ALA A 407 -18.19 -26.80 -21.20
CA ALA A 407 -17.41 -26.74 -22.44
C ALA A 407 -16.15 -27.62 -22.41
N GLY A 408 -15.82 -28.26 -21.28
CA GLY A 408 -14.56 -29.01 -21.12
C GLY A 408 -13.30 -28.13 -21.09
N ALA A 409 -13.46 -26.81 -20.91
CA ALA A 409 -12.36 -25.86 -20.84
C ALA A 409 -11.81 -25.75 -19.41
N ARG A 410 -10.49 -25.47 -19.28
CA ARG A 410 -9.83 -25.30 -17.98
C ARG A 410 -9.67 -23.84 -17.55
N ASN A 411 -9.69 -22.94 -18.51
CA ASN A 411 -9.49 -21.51 -18.33
C ASN A 411 -10.15 -20.71 -19.45
N ILE A 412 -10.17 -19.39 -19.34
CA ILE A 412 -10.79 -18.48 -20.32
C ILE A 412 -10.16 -18.61 -21.71
N GLU A 413 -8.84 -18.81 -21.81
CA GLU A 413 -8.15 -18.96 -23.09
C GLU A 413 -8.60 -20.23 -23.80
N GLY A 414 -8.69 -21.36 -23.07
CA GLY A 414 -9.22 -22.62 -23.59
C GLY A 414 -10.69 -22.52 -23.96
N TYR A 415 -11.48 -21.75 -23.21
CA TYR A 415 -12.89 -21.52 -23.51
C TYR A 415 -13.10 -20.68 -24.78
N ASN A 416 -12.30 -19.63 -24.98
CA ASN A 416 -12.41 -18.71 -26.11
C ASN A 416 -11.78 -19.24 -27.40
N LYS A 417 -10.90 -20.25 -27.34
CA LYS A 417 -10.05 -20.70 -28.46
C LYS A 417 -10.80 -21.05 -29.74
N ASP A 418 -11.94 -21.73 -29.60
CA ASP A 418 -12.71 -22.29 -30.73
C ASP A 418 -14.07 -21.58 -30.90
N ARG A 419 -14.19 -20.33 -30.41
CA ARG A 419 -15.43 -19.54 -30.43
C ARG A 419 -15.37 -18.41 -31.43
N THR A 420 -16.50 -18.08 -31.99
CA THR A 420 -16.67 -16.95 -32.91
C THR A 420 -16.70 -15.63 -32.15
N PRO A 421 -16.32 -14.49 -32.79
CA PRO A 421 -16.52 -13.18 -32.20
C PRO A 421 -17.97 -12.98 -31.75
N GLY A 422 -18.17 -12.51 -30.52
CA GLY A 422 -19.48 -12.39 -29.85
C GLY A 422 -19.86 -13.57 -28.95
N GLU A 423 -19.26 -14.75 -29.11
CA GLU A 423 -19.41 -15.88 -28.18
C GLU A 423 -18.27 -16.01 -27.16
N THR A 424 -17.22 -15.22 -27.36
CA THR A 424 -16.06 -15.17 -26.46
C THR A 424 -16.40 -14.41 -25.20
N LEU A 425 -15.81 -14.84 -24.06
CA LEU A 425 -15.91 -14.11 -22.81
C LEU A 425 -14.76 -13.10 -22.71
N PRO A 426 -15.05 -11.82 -22.39
CA PRO A 426 -14.02 -10.83 -22.15
C PRO A 426 -13.28 -11.09 -20.84
N TYR A 427 -12.04 -10.65 -20.75
CA TYR A 427 -11.36 -10.50 -19.46
C TYR A 427 -12.05 -9.40 -18.65
N LEU A 428 -12.20 -9.63 -17.34
CA LEU A 428 -12.74 -8.63 -16.42
C LEU A 428 -11.61 -8.08 -15.54
N VAL A 429 -11.50 -6.77 -15.50
CA VAL A 429 -10.51 -6.11 -14.64
C VAL A 429 -11.25 -5.22 -13.64
N LEU A 430 -11.21 -5.61 -12.36
CA LEU A 430 -11.67 -4.76 -11.27
C LEU A 430 -10.55 -3.81 -10.86
N ILE A 431 -10.84 -2.52 -10.82
CA ILE A 431 -9.91 -1.48 -10.37
C ILE A 431 -10.51 -0.77 -9.17
N ILE A 432 -9.81 -0.76 -8.04
CA ILE A 432 -10.20 -0.05 -6.81
C ILE A 432 -9.13 1.01 -6.52
N ASP A 433 -9.51 2.29 -6.55
CA ASP A 433 -8.59 3.40 -6.26
C ASP A 433 -8.22 3.48 -4.77
N GLU A 434 -9.19 3.26 -3.86
CA GLU A 434 -8.95 3.35 -2.42
C GLU A 434 -9.60 2.19 -1.66
N LEU A 435 -8.82 1.16 -1.39
CA LEU A 435 -9.28 0.00 -0.63
C LEU A 435 -9.68 0.36 0.81
N ALA A 436 -8.98 1.33 1.43
CA ALA A 436 -9.21 1.68 2.83
C ALA A 436 -10.66 2.12 3.08
N ASP A 437 -11.29 2.81 2.13
CA ASP A 437 -12.67 3.30 2.30
C ASP A 437 -13.68 2.14 2.30
N LEU A 438 -13.43 1.08 1.53
CA LEU A 438 -14.25 -0.13 1.55
C LEU A 438 -14.01 -0.96 2.83
N MET A 439 -12.76 -1.11 3.25
CA MET A 439 -12.39 -1.85 4.47
C MET A 439 -12.96 -1.19 5.73
N LEU A 440 -13.05 0.14 5.77
CA LEU A 440 -13.66 0.86 6.88
C LEU A 440 -15.18 0.69 6.96
N THR A 441 -15.84 0.45 5.82
CA THR A 441 -17.29 0.30 5.74
C THR A 441 -17.75 -1.13 6.06
N ALA A 442 -17.09 -2.14 5.49
CA ALA A 442 -17.50 -3.54 5.62
C ALA A 442 -16.27 -4.48 5.55
N PHE A 443 -15.43 -4.41 6.59
CA PHE A 443 -14.15 -5.11 6.66
C PHE A 443 -14.23 -6.59 6.30
N ASP A 444 -15.02 -7.36 7.05
CA ASP A 444 -15.09 -8.83 6.91
C ASP A 444 -15.57 -9.26 5.51
N GLU A 445 -16.52 -8.51 4.95
CA GLU A 445 -17.11 -8.84 3.67
C GLU A 445 -16.16 -8.52 2.50
N VAL A 446 -15.54 -7.35 2.54
CA VAL A 446 -14.58 -6.90 1.51
C VAL A 446 -13.34 -7.79 1.52
N GLU A 447 -12.75 -8.04 2.70
CA GLU A 447 -11.59 -8.92 2.82
C GLU A 447 -11.90 -10.33 2.29
N HIS A 448 -13.04 -10.89 2.66
CA HIS A 448 -13.47 -12.23 2.25
C HIS A 448 -13.70 -12.32 0.73
N ALA A 449 -14.41 -11.33 0.14
CA ALA A 449 -14.68 -11.27 -1.29
C ALA A 449 -13.36 -11.13 -2.09
N LEU A 450 -12.49 -10.22 -1.70
CA LEU A 450 -11.19 -10.01 -2.36
C LEU A 450 -10.29 -11.26 -2.26
N CYS A 451 -10.22 -11.89 -1.09
CA CYS A 451 -9.44 -13.11 -0.92
C CYS A 451 -9.98 -14.27 -1.77
N ARG A 452 -11.31 -14.47 -1.81
CA ARG A 452 -11.94 -15.52 -2.64
C ARG A 452 -11.68 -15.29 -4.13
N LEU A 453 -11.88 -14.05 -4.60
CA LEU A 453 -11.58 -13.69 -5.98
C LEU A 453 -10.10 -13.90 -6.28
N ALA A 454 -9.20 -13.42 -5.41
CA ALA A 454 -7.77 -13.53 -5.64
C ALA A 454 -7.27 -14.99 -5.66
N GLN A 455 -7.93 -15.91 -4.96
CA GLN A 455 -7.58 -17.33 -4.96
C GLN A 455 -8.08 -18.08 -6.22
N LEU A 456 -9.25 -17.72 -6.74
CA LEU A 456 -9.95 -18.53 -7.72
C LEU A 456 -10.14 -17.83 -9.08
N ALA A 457 -10.16 -16.52 -9.15
CA ALA A 457 -10.61 -15.78 -10.33
C ALA A 457 -9.65 -15.81 -11.54
N ARG A 458 -8.37 -16.13 -11.32
CA ARG A 458 -7.35 -16.15 -12.38
C ARG A 458 -7.75 -16.99 -13.59
N ALA A 459 -8.19 -18.23 -13.37
CA ALA A 459 -8.57 -19.13 -14.47
C ALA A 459 -9.81 -18.65 -15.22
N THR A 460 -10.70 -17.87 -14.57
CA THR A 460 -11.91 -17.33 -15.18
C THR A 460 -11.69 -16.02 -15.94
N GLY A 461 -10.45 -15.53 -15.99
CA GLY A 461 -10.09 -14.28 -16.67
C GLY A 461 -10.53 -13.03 -15.91
N ILE A 462 -10.65 -13.11 -14.59
CA ILE A 462 -10.98 -11.99 -13.72
C ILE A 462 -9.73 -11.57 -12.96
N HIS A 463 -9.36 -10.30 -13.06
CA HIS A 463 -8.14 -9.74 -12.48
C HIS A 463 -8.45 -8.53 -11.60
N LEU A 464 -7.70 -8.37 -10.51
CA LEU A 464 -7.90 -7.31 -9.54
C LEU A 464 -6.68 -6.38 -9.53
N VAL A 465 -6.92 -5.09 -9.64
CA VAL A 465 -5.94 -4.03 -9.41
C VAL A 465 -6.47 -3.20 -8.25
N VAL A 466 -5.88 -3.38 -7.07
CA VAL A 466 -6.36 -2.77 -5.83
C VAL A 466 -5.34 -1.79 -5.32
N ALA A 467 -5.78 -0.54 -5.11
CA ALA A 467 -4.89 0.50 -4.65
C ALA A 467 -5.33 1.10 -3.31
N THR A 468 -4.38 1.68 -2.56
CA THR A 468 -4.65 2.40 -1.32
C THR A 468 -3.61 3.48 -1.05
N GLN A 469 -4.04 4.58 -0.44
CA GLN A 469 -3.16 5.63 0.10
C GLN A 469 -2.90 5.45 1.60
N ARG A 470 -3.55 4.46 2.24
CA ARG A 470 -3.44 4.17 3.68
C ARG A 470 -2.84 2.77 3.90
N PRO A 471 -1.51 2.64 3.86
CA PRO A 471 -0.83 1.35 3.99
C PRO A 471 -0.76 0.90 5.46
N SER A 472 -1.90 0.85 6.14
CA SER A 472 -1.99 0.31 7.50
C SER A 472 -2.24 -1.20 7.49
N VAL A 473 -1.93 -1.88 8.59
CA VAL A 473 -2.16 -3.33 8.73
C VAL A 473 -3.64 -3.71 8.75
N ASP A 474 -4.52 -2.75 9.07
CA ASP A 474 -5.98 -2.92 9.04
C ASP A 474 -6.54 -2.85 7.61
N VAL A 475 -5.78 -2.30 6.65
CA VAL A 475 -6.16 -2.24 5.23
C VAL A 475 -5.40 -3.30 4.42
N ILE A 476 -4.10 -3.40 4.61
CA ILE A 476 -3.25 -4.41 3.95
C ILE A 476 -2.98 -5.53 4.96
N THR A 477 -3.99 -6.35 5.15
CA THR A 477 -3.95 -7.45 6.11
C THR A 477 -3.02 -8.60 5.67
N GLY A 478 -2.74 -9.52 6.57
CA GLY A 478 -1.99 -10.73 6.23
C GLY A 478 -2.68 -11.58 5.16
N LEU A 479 -4.03 -11.63 5.15
CA LEU A 479 -4.80 -12.36 4.16
C LEU A 479 -4.74 -11.69 2.78
N ILE A 480 -4.86 -10.36 2.72
CA ILE A 480 -4.68 -9.59 1.47
C ILE A 480 -3.28 -9.83 0.91
N LYS A 481 -2.23 -9.72 1.74
CA LYS A 481 -0.84 -9.94 1.29
C LYS A 481 -0.58 -11.35 0.76
N ALA A 482 -1.18 -12.36 1.37
CA ALA A 482 -1.03 -13.75 0.94
C ALA A 482 -1.66 -14.01 -0.44
N ASN A 483 -2.70 -13.25 -0.79
CA ASN A 483 -3.46 -13.42 -2.04
C ASN A 483 -3.09 -12.40 -3.13
N PHE A 484 -2.37 -11.33 -2.77
CA PHE A 484 -1.82 -10.33 -3.69
C PHE A 484 -0.28 -10.38 -3.67
N PRO A 485 0.33 -11.36 -4.32
CA PRO A 485 1.78 -11.54 -4.28
C PRO A 485 2.52 -10.49 -5.09
N THR A 486 1.91 -9.95 -6.16
CA THR A 486 2.49 -8.84 -6.94
C THR A 486 2.12 -7.51 -6.30
N ARG A 487 3.14 -6.71 -5.98
CA ARG A 487 2.93 -5.46 -5.26
C ARG A 487 3.77 -4.33 -5.85
N ILE A 488 3.17 -3.14 -5.84
CA ILE A 488 3.86 -1.89 -6.17
C ILE A 488 3.75 -0.98 -4.95
N SER A 489 4.90 -0.50 -4.47
CA SER A 489 4.94 0.55 -3.47
C SER A 489 5.53 1.81 -4.06
N PHE A 490 4.78 2.87 -4.08
CA PHE A 490 5.28 4.23 -4.27
C PHE A 490 5.88 4.76 -2.97
N ALA A 491 6.38 6.00 -2.99
CA ALA A 491 6.93 6.65 -1.81
C ALA A 491 5.92 6.65 -0.65
N VAL A 492 6.41 6.30 0.53
CA VAL A 492 5.67 6.29 1.79
C VAL A 492 6.42 7.09 2.85
N THR A 493 5.73 7.45 3.94
CA THR A 493 6.31 8.34 4.96
C THR A 493 7.18 7.60 5.97
N SER A 494 6.99 6.30 6.15
CA SER A 494 7.70 5.52 7.17
C SER A 494 8.18 4.16 6.68
N HIS A 495 9.23 3.64 7.34
CA HIS A 495 9.70 2.28 7.12
C HIS A 495 8.67 1.21 7.57
N VAL A 496 7.72 1.58 8.45
CA VAL A 496 6.62 0.71 8.87
C VAL A 496 5.66 0.49 7.71
N ASP A 497 5.28 1.57 7.01
CA ASP A 497 4.42 1.51 5.82
C ASP A 497 5.06 0.67 4.72
N SER A 498 6.38 0.86 4.47
CA SER A 498 7.12 0.05 3.51
C SER A 498 7.05 -1.45 3.86
N ARG A 499 7.23 -1.81 5.14
CA ARG A 499 7.09 -3.20 5.60
C ARG A 499 5.66 -3.72 5.48
N THR A 500 4.68 -2.88 5.73
CA THR A 500 3.27 -3.28 5.57
C THR A 500 2.96 -3.67 4.13
N ILE A 501 3.50 -2.94 3.15
CA ILE A 501 3.26 -3.21 1.73
C ILE A 501 4.15 -4.35 1.20
N LEU A 502 5.47 -4.24 1.41
CA LEU A 502 6.48 -5.06 0.71
C LEU A 502 7.12 -6.14 1.61
N ASP A 503 6.77 -6.19 2.90
CA ASP A 503 7.45 -7.00 3.93
C ASP A 503 8.92 -6.62 4.13
N MET A 504 9.38 -5.49 3.56
CA MET A 504 10.74 -4.97 3.67
C MET A 504 10.77 -3.44 3.67
N VAL A 505 11.88 -2.86 4.09
CA VAL A 505 12.14 -1.42 4.07
C VAL A 505 12.61 -0.98 2.68
N GLY A 506 12.46 0.32 2.36
CA GLY A 506 13.03 0.93 1.16
C GLY A 506 12.07 1.87 0.42
N ALA A 507 10.76 1.72 0.55
CA ALA A 507 9.80 2.61 -0.09
C ALA A 507 9.79 4.02 0.55
N GLU A 508 10.24 4.15 1.80
CA GLU A 508 10.43 5.43 2.48
C GLU A 508 11.60 6.26 1.91
N LYS A 509 12.45 5.65 1.08
CA LYS A 509 13.59 6.30 0.42
C LYS A 509 13.31 6.68 -1.03
N LEU A 510 12.10 6.43 -1.51
CA LEU A 510 11.68 6.80 -2.85
C LEU A 510 11.46 8.30 -2.97
N LEU A 511 11.68 8.84 -4.17
CA LEU A 511 11.66 10.26 -4.45
C LEU A 511 10.26 10.82 -4.71
N GLY A 512 9.23 9.96 -4.80
CA GLY A 512 7.89 10.34 -5.22
C GLY A 512 7.80 10.54 -6.74
N ARG A 513 6.72 11.18 -7.23
CA ARG A 513 6.49 11.48 -8.64
C ARG A 513 6.63 10.27 -9.59
N GLY A 514 6.12 9.12 -9.15
CA GLY A 514 6.16 7.89 -9.94
C GLY A 514 7.38 6.98 -9.69
N ASP A 515 8.29 7.36 -8.80
CA ASP A 515 9.36 6.47 -8.33
C ASP A 515 8.76 5.38 -7.44
N MET A 516 8.95 4.13 -7.80
CA MET A 516 8.29 3.00 -7.15
C MET A 516 9.20 1.78 -6.97
N LEU A 517 8.82 0.93 -6.04
CA LEU A 517 9.35 -0.42 -5.87
C LEU A 517 8.32 -1.44 -6.37
N TYR A 518 8.68 -2.20 -7.38
CA TYR A 518 7.88 -3.26 -7.96
C TYR A 518 8.36 -4.62 -7.47
N MET A 519 7.48 -5.37 -6.82
CA MET A 519 7.70 -6.75 -6.33
C MET A 519 6.91 -7.72 -7.20
N PRO A 520 7.52 -8.38 -8.18
CA PRO A 520 6.86 -9.45 -8.94
C PRO A 520 6.71 -10.71 -8.09
N THR A 521 5.74 -11.56 -8.43
CA THR A 521 5.38 -12.78 -7.68
C THR A 521 6.57 -13.73 -7.44
N GLU A 522 7.49 -13.83 -8.40
CA GLU A 522 8.60 -14.79 -8.37
C GLU A 522 9.89 -14.20 -7.79
N ALA A 523 9.93 -12.90 -7.47
CA ALA A 523 11.14 -12.26 -7.01
C ALA A 523 11.21 -12.17 -5.47
N SER A 524 12.39 -12.41 -4.94
CA SER A 524 12.68 -12.23 -3.50
C SER A 524 13.00 -10.78 -3.11
N LYS A 525 13.24 -9.90 -4.09
CA LYS A 525 13.57 -8.48 -3.88
C LYS A 525 12.81 -7.60 -4.87
N PRO A 526 12.33 -6.42 -4.45
CA PRO A 526 11.67 -5.49 -5.36
C PRO A 526 12.70 -4.82 -6.28
N LYS A 527 12.24 -4.48 -7.48
CA LYS A 527 12.97 -3.66 -8.45
C LYS A 527 12.52 -2.21 -8.34
N ARG A 528 13.45 -1.26 -8.39
CA ARG A 528 13.13 0.15 -8.46
C ARG A 528 12.83 0.55 -9.90
N LEU A 529 11.69 1.19 -10.10
CA LEU A 529 11.23 1.66 -11.41
C LEU A 529 10.78 3.11 -11.30
N GLN A 530 10.94 3.85 -12.38
CA GLN A 530 10.18 5.06 -12.62
C GLN A 530 8.93 4.69 -13.42
N GLY A 531 7.76 4.93 -12.86
CA GLY A 531 6.47 4.61 -13.45
C GLY A 531 6.21 5.36 -14.76
N SER A 532 5.45 4.72 -15.66
CA SER A 532 4.98 5.38 -16.89
C SER A 532 4.03 6.53 -16.53
N PHE A 533 4.17 7.61 -17.27
CA PHE A 533 3.37 8.82 -17.13
C PHE A 533 2.41 8.94 -18.31
N VAL A 534 1.17 9.28 -18.01
CA VAL A 534 0.14 9.68 -18.96
C VAL A 534 -0.46 10.99 -18.46
N SER A 535 -0.61 11.97 -19.32
CA SER A 535 -1.19 13.27 -18.99
C SER A 535 -2.72 13.23 -19.07
N ASP A 536 -3.39 14.16 -18.38
CA ASP A 536 -4.85 14.30 -18.43
C ASP A 536 -5.34 14.54 -19.88
N ALA A 537 -4.60 15.32 -20.67
CA ALA A 537 -4.92 15.55 -22.07
C ALA A 537 -4.87 14.26 -22.93
N GLU A 538 -3.94 13.36 -22.66
CA GLU A 538 -3.87 12.05 -23.34
C GLU A 538 -5.03 11.15 -22.91
N ILE A 539 -5.41 11.18 -21.63
CA ILE A 539 -6.59 10.47 -21.11
C ILE A 539 -7.86 10.99 -21.81
N ASP A 540 -8.05 12.31 -21.86
CA ASP A 540 -9.21 12.94 -22.49
C ASP A 540 -9.32 12.57 -23.98
N ARG A 541 -8.20 12.57 -24.73
CA ARG A 541 -8.17 12.14 -26.12
C ARG A 541 -8.60 10.67 -26.27
N LEU A 542 -8.11 9.80 -25.40
CA LEU A 542 -8.43 8.37 -25.42
C LEU A 542 -9.90 8.11 -25.07
N VAL A 543 -10.43 8.78 -24.05
CA VAL A 543 -11.83 8.69 -23.63
C VAL A 543 -12.75 9.23 -24.72
N TYR A 544 -12.41 10.38 -25.32
CA TYR A 544 -13.15 10.96 -26.45
C TYR A 544 -13.18 10.01 -27.67
N PHE A 545 -12.04 9.41 -28.01
CA PHE A 545 -11.95 8.43 -29.11
C PHE A 545 -12.91 7.26 -28.90
N TRP A 546 -12.94 6.66 -27.70
CA TRP A 546 -13.82 5.56 -27.40
C TRP A 546 -15.29 5.97 -27.28
N GLY A 547 -15.59 7.13 -26.69
CA GLY A 547 -16.93 7.64 -26.53
C GLY A 547 -17.64 7.96 -27.86
N ASN A 548 -16.87 8.26 -28.92
CA ASN A 548 -17.42 8.58 -30.23
C ASN A 548 -17.71 7.37 -31.13
N GLN A 549 -17.40 6.14 -30.71
CA GLN A 549 -17.60 4.94 -31.54
C GLN A 549 -19.05 4.42 -31.57
N GLY A 550 -20.01 5.22 -31.12
CA GLY A 550 -21.44 4.93 -31.16
C GLY A 550 -21.98 4.34 -29.87
N GLN A 551 -23.24 4.61 -29.63
CA GLN A 551 -24.03 3.95 -28.59
C GLN A 551 -24.20 2.48 -28.97
N VAL A 552 -23.29 1.63 -28.59
CA VAL A 552 -23.63 0.23 -28.38
C VAL A 552 -24.55 0.25 -27.15
N ASP A 553 -25.73 -0.32 -27.30
CA ASP A 553 -26.68 -0.54 -26.22
C ASP A 553 -26.02 -1.45 -25.18
N MET A 554 -25.18 -0.83 -24.36
CA MET A 554 -24.43 -1.53 -23.31
C MET A 554 -25.46 -1.81 -22.22
N SER A 555 -25.93 -3.05 -22.16
CA SER A 555 -26.61 -3.54 -20.98
C SER A 555 -25.71 -3.29 -19.78
N SER A 556 -25.87 -2.14 -19.15
CA SER A 556 -25.18 -1.82 -17.91
C SER A 556 -25.61 -2.85 -16.86
N VAL A 557 -24.62 -3.50 -16.26
CA VAL A 557 -24.89 -4.42 -15.15
C VAL A 557 -25.43 -3.57 -13.99
N ASP A 558 -26.68 -3.85 -13.60
CA ASP A 558 -27.22 -3.26 -12.38
C ASP A 558 -26.76 -4.12 -11.18
N PHE A 559 -25.86 -3.58 -10.38
CA PHE A 559 -25.40 -4.26 -9.17
C PHE A 559 -26.46 -4.29 -8.06
N ASP A 560 -27.55 -3.53 -8.17
CA ASP A 560 -28.64 -3.52 -7.20
C ASP A 560 -29.56 -4.74 -7.36
N GLU A 561 -29.59 -5.40 -8.53
CA GLU A 561 -30.32 -6.66 -8.76
C GLU A 561 -29.59 -7.90 -8.22
N VAL A 562 -28.41 -7.73 -7.65
CA VAL A 562 -27.65 -8.86 -7.10
C VAL A 562 -28.40 -9.44 -5.90
N VAL A 563 -28.99 -10.61 -6.09
CA VAL A 563 -29.69 -11.36 -5.02
C VAL A 563 -28.74 -11.53 -3.84
N GLU A 564 -29.19 -11.14 -2.64
CA GLU A 564 -28.47 -11.36 -1.38
C GLU A 564 -28.31 -12.86 -1.10
N SER A 565 -27.40 -13.51 -1.80
CA SER A 565 -26.88 -14.80 -1.35
C SER A 565 -25.80 -14.49 -0.32
N PRO A 566 -25.97 -14.85 0.93
CA PRO A 566 -24.97 -14.59 1.95
C PRO A 566 -23.65 -15.23 1.51
N LEU A 567 -22.61 -14.42 1.32
CA LEU A 567 -21.22 -14.84 1.01
C LEU A 567 -20.65 -15.88 2.01
N ARG A 568 -21.36 -16.09 3.11
CA ARG A 568 -21.03 -17.04 4.18
C ARG A 568 -21.18 -18.51 3.82
N THR A 569 -21.86 -18.89 2.70
CA THR A 569 -22.29 -20.30 2.50
C THR A 569 -21.36 -21.18 1.66
N SER A 570 -20.26 -20.68 1.08
CA SER A 570 -19.45 -21.52 0.19
C SER A 570 -17.97 -21.70 0.57
N LEU A 571 -17.51 -21.09 1.66
CA LEU A 571 -16.29 -21.51 2.37
C LEU A 571 -16.65 -22.19 3.71
N ALA A 572 -17.79 -22.87 3.76
CA ALA A 572 -17.97 -23.86 4.79
C ALA A 572 -16.79 -24.85 4.64
N ALA A 573 -15.81 -24.71 5.51
CA ALA A 573 -14.94 -25.84 5.84
C ALA A 573 -15.87 -27.08 5.92
N PRO A 574 -15.44 -28.25 5.43
CA PRO A 574 -16.28 -29.44 5.50
C PRO A 574 -16.87 -29.48 6.91
N PRO A 575 -18.19 -29.75 7.03
CA PRO A 575 -18.89 -29.61 8.30
C PRO A 575 -18.02 -30.25 9.38
N ASP A 576 -17.76 -29.51 10.43
CA ASP A 576 -16.87 -30.00 11.51
C ASP A 576 -17.35 -31.40 11.89
N PRO A 577 -16.52 -32.44 11.84
CA PRO A 577 -16.94 -33.81 12.15
C PRO A 577 -17.67 -33.95 13.48
N LEU A 578 -17.44 -32.98 14.41
CA LEU A 578 -18.11 -32.94 15.71
C LEU A 578 -19.41 -32.13 15.70
N LEU A 579 -19.87 -31.61 14.54
CA LEU A 579 -21.12 -30.84 14.47
C LEU A 579 -22.35 -31.74 14.77
N GLU A 580 -22.35 -32.96 14.29
CA GLU A 580 -23.43 -33.91 14.58
C GLU A 580 -23.47 -34.35 16.05
N ASP A 581 -22.31 -34.52 16.67
CA ASP A 581 -22.22 -34.77 18.10
C ASP A 581 -22.66 -33.54 18.92
N ALA A 582 -22.30 -32.32 18.46
CA ALA A 582 -22.75 -31.08 19.08
C ALA A 582 -24.27 -30.89 18.96
N LYS A 583 -24.90 -31.23 17.81
CA LYS A 583 -26.35 -31.22 17.63
C LYS A 583 -27.05 -32.23 18.54
N ARG A 584 -26.48 -33.41 18.69
CA ARG A 584 -27.01 -34.44 19.60
C ARG A 584 -26.99 -33.98 21.06
N LEU A 585 -25.90 -33.35 21.47
CA LEU A 585 -25.78 -32.72 22.79
C LEU A 585 -26.79 -31.58 22.97
N ALA A 586 -27.07 -30.79 21.93
CA ALA A 586 -28.06 -29.71 21.96
C ALA A 586 -29.50 -30.24 22.13
N GLN A 587 -29.79 -31.42 21.64
CA GLN A 587 -31.09 -32.07 21.82
C GLN A 587 -31.21 -32.75 23.19
N GLU A 588 -30.10 -33.24 23.74
CA GLU A 588 -30.09 -33.97 25.03
C GLU A 588 -30.10 -33.01 26.24
N TYR A 589 -29.52 -31.81 26.13
CA TYR A 589 -29.34 -30.87 27.23
C TYR A 589 -30.07 -29.56 26.97
N LYS A 590 -30.96 -29.12 27.91
CA LYS A 590 -31.75 -27.87 27.80
C LYS A 590 -30.92 -26.58 27.70
N HIS A 591 -29.72 -26.58 28.26
CA HIS A 591 -28.82 -25.42 28.24
C HIS A 591 -27.41 -25.86 27.87
N ILE A 592 -26.94 -25.35 26.73
CA ILE A 592 -25.58 -25.58 26.25
C ILE A 592 -24.83 -24.24 26.22
N SER A 593 -23.60 -24.26 26.75
CA SER A 593 -22.68 -23.13 26.68
C SER A 593 -21.41 -23.52 25.92
N THR A 594 -20.67 -22.53 25.43
CA THR A 594 -19.37 -22.75 24.79
C THR A 594 -18.41 -23.54 25.69
N SER A 595 -18.44 -23.26 27.00
CA SER A 595 -17.65 -23.98 28.01
C SER A 595 -18.10 -25.42 28.21
N PHE A 596 -19.39 -25.72 28.01
CA PHE A 596 -19.94 -27.07 28.05
C PHE A 596 -19.41 -27.87 26.86
N LEU A 597 -19.49 -27.34 25.63
CA LEU A 597 -18.98 -27.98 24.42
C LEU A 597 -17.45 -28.20 24.50
N GLN A 598 -16.69 -27.26 25.02
CA GLN A 598 -15.25 -27.46 25.26
C GLN A 598 -14.95 -28.68 26.11
N ARG A 599 -15.67 -28.83 27.24
CA ARG A 599 -15.45 -29.92 28.18
C ARG A 599 -15.95 -31.26 27.66
N ARG A 600 -17.11 -31.29 27.02
CA ARG A 600 -17.75 -32.50 26.58
C ARG A 600 -17.09 -33.10 25.33
N LEU A 601 -16.76 -32.25 24.36
CA LEU A 601 -16.11 -32.63 23.11
C LEU A 601 -14.55 -32.57 23.17
N ARG A 602 -13.97 -32.11 24.31
CA ARG A 602 -12.53 -31.96 24.55
C ARG A 602 -11.83 -31.12 23.49
N ILE A 603 -12.43 -30.00 23.10
CA ILE A 603 -11.97 -29.09 22.05
C ILE A 603 -11.55 -27.74 22.63
N GLY A 604 -10.74 -26.98 21.89
CA GLY A 604 -10.36 -25.61 22.27
C GLY A 604 -11.49 -24.61 22.10
N TYR A 605 -11.42 -23.48 22.83
CA TYR A 605 -12.43 -22.41 22.79
C TYR A 605 -12.82 -21.96 21.38
N PRO A 606 -11.88 -21.69 20.43
CA PRO A 606 -12.25 -21.21 19.09
C PRO A 606 -13.07 -22.22 18.27
N ARG A 607 -12.88 -23.53 18.52
CA ARG A 607 -13.64 -24.58 17.85
C ARG A 607 -15.02 -24.75 18.50
N ALA A 608 -15.09 -24.66 19.83
CA ALA A 608 -16.34 -24.73 20.57
C ALA A 608 -17.25 -23.52 20.28
N ALA A 609 -16.69 -22.32 20.12
CA ALA A 609 -17.43 -21.12 19.74
C ALA A 609 -18.06 -21.27 18.35
N ARG A 610 -17.32 -21.76 17.34
CA ARG A 610 -17.85 -22.02 16.00
C ARG A 610 -18.96 -23.08 15.99
N LEU A 611 -18.83 -24.14 16.77
CA LEU A 611 -19.90 -25.13 16.92
C LEU A 611 -21.14 -24.54 17.60
N MET A 612 -20.98 -23.67 18.58
CA MET A 612 -22.09 -22.96 19.23
C MET A 612 -22.81 -22.04 18.24
N GLU A 613 -22.08 -21.26 17.43
CA GLU A 613 -22.66 -20.44 16.38
C GLU A 613 -23.44 -21.27 15.35
N ALA A 614 -22.90 -22.43 14.94
CA ALA A 614 -23.59 -23.34 14.04
C ALA A 614 -24.88 -23.94 14.65
N LEU A 615 -24.89 -24.21 15.96
CA LEU A 615 -26.09 -24.68 16.70
C LEU A 615 -27.15 -23.57 16.83
N GLN A 616 -26.74 -22.33 17.03
CA GLN A 616 -27.63 -21.16 17.07
C GLN A 616 -28.24 -20.90 15.68
N GLN A 617 -27.46 -20.98 14.62
CA GLN A 617 -27.95 -20.89 13.24
C GLN A 617 -28.93 -22.00 12.86
N ALA A 618 -28.75 -23.19 13.43
CA ALA A 618 -29.67 -24.30 13.26
C ALA A 618 -30.93 -24.21 14.15
N GLY A 619 -31.06 -23.16 14.97
CA GLY A 619 -32.20 -22.96 15.87
C GLY A 619 -32.27 -23.94 17.04
N LEU A 620 -31.18 -24.66 17.32
CA LEU A 620 -31.11 -25.66 18.39
C LEU A 620 -30.74 -25.12 19.76
N VAL A 621 -30.23 -23.89 19.79
CA VAL A 621 -29.82 -23.18 21.02
C VAL A 621 -30.20 -21.70 20.90
N GLU A 622 -30.87 -21.15 21.94
CA GLU A 622 -31.19 -19.70 21.98
C GLU A 622 -29.93 -18.85 22.16
N ALA A 623 -29.90 -17.68 21.51
CA ALA A 623 -28.81 -16.71 21.66
C ALA A 623 -28.79 -16.18 23.12
N THR A 624 -27.83 -16.59 23.90
CA THR A 624 -27.63 -16.09 25.26
C THR A 624 -27.17 -14.62 25.16
N GLN A 625 -28.01 -13.68 25.59
CA GLN A 625 -27.59 -12.30 25.83
C GLN A 625 -26.46 -12.29 26.87
N PRO A 626 -25.44 -11.45 26.74
CA PRO A 626 -24.43 -11.31 27.78
C PRO A 626 -25.12 -10.79 29.06
N GLU A 627 -25.11 -11.59 30.10
CA GLU A 627 -25.49 -11.15 31.44
C GLU A 627 -24.65 -9.93 31.80
N THR A 628 -25.31 -8.78 31.86
CA THR A 628 -24.79 -7.61 32.59
C THR A 628 -24.78 -7.98 34.07
N ASP A 629 -23.63 -8.30 34.60
CA ASP A 629 -23.37 -8.43 36.02
C ASP A 629 -23.85 -7.17 36.74
N LYS A 630 -25.00 -7.28 37.40
CA LYS A 630 -25.43 -6.42 38.49
C LYS A 630 -25.07 -7.15 39.77
N SER A 631 -23.99 -6.75 40.39
CA SER A 631 -23.78 -6.58 41.81
C SER A 631 -22.30 -6.27 42.10
#